data_73282b6f3aff3b4c501f9a6a4ff48398
#
_entry.id   73282b6f3aff3b4c501f9a6a4ff48398
#
_cell.length_a   1.000
_cell.length_b   1.000
_cell.length_c   1.000
_cell.angle_alpha   90.00
_cell.angle_beta   90.00
_cell.angle_gamma   90.00
#
_symmetry.space_group_name_H-M   'P 1'
#
loop_
_entity.id
_entity.type
_entity.pdbx_description
1 polymer ?
#
loop_
_entity_poly.entity_id
_entity_poly.type
_entity_poly.pdbx_seq_one_letter_code
_entity_poly.pdbx_strand_id
1 'polypeptide(L)'
;MKKIRIRFFNINLGLYSAQGQDINIKYHPSLIDRVFEVVSALMVIAGCIYFVANSVFENKDLLTGFLVNLLVCLLVFTCPYTPVEYIRFPVRISRQNIVKQYIMALRLMRIVNIFISLLLVFNALSVNFSWANPAIGISVAAMLLSIMVYYIFAIRNK
;
A
#
# COMPACT_ATOMS: atom_id res chain seq x y z
N MET A 1 1.70 -4.63 27.77
CA MET A 1 1.74 -3.79 26.56
C MET A 1 3.08 -3.05 26.49
N LYS A 2 4.00 -3.42 25.59
CA LYS A 2 5.26 -2.68 25.41
C LYS A 2 4.95 -1.42 24.57
N LYS A 3 5.00 -0.24 25.21
CA LYS A 3 4.97 1.05 24.51
C LYS A 3 6.35 1.29 23.89
N ILE A 4 6.46 1.19 22.56
CA ILE A 4 7.60 1.74 21.86
C ILE A 4 7.31 3.24 21.68
N ARG A 5 7.97 4.08 22.51
CA ARG A 5 7.90 5.54 22.41
C ARG A 5 9.04 6.01 21.54
N ILE A 6 8.77 6.30 20.29
CA ILE A 6 9.69 7.10 19.47
C ILE A 6 9.20 8.56 19.58
N ARG A 7 10.00 9.40 20.26
CA ARG A 7 9.72 10.82 20.47
C ARG A 7 10.47 11.60 19.39
N PHE A 8 9.80 11.90 18.29
CA PHE A 8 10.22 12.95 17.37
C PHE A 8 9.19 14.08 17.45
N PHE A 9 9.61 15.29 17.76
CA PHE A 9 8.78 16.52 17.84
C PHE A 9 7.53 16.42 18.74
N ASN A 10 7.61 15.86 19.94
CA ASN A 10 6.46 15.74 20.85
C ASN A 10 5.23 14.97 20.25
N ILE A 11 5.37 14.36 19.11
CA ILE A 11 4.35 13.51 18.50
C ILE A 11 4.55 12.08 19.05
N ASN A 12 3.59 11.60 19.82
CA ASN A 12 3.54 10.18 20.23
C ASN A 12 3.16 9.34 19.00
N LEU A 13 4.13 8.84 18.25
CA LEU A 13 3.96 7.84 17.21
C LEU A 13 3.78 6.44 17.84
N GLY A 14 2.85 6.32 18.79
CA GLY A 14 2.46 5.03 19.35
C GLY A 14 1.66 4.25 18.30
N LEU A 15 2.09 3.01 18.01
CA LEU A 15 1.28 2.08 17.24
C LEU A 15 0.34 1.35 18.20
N TYR A 16 -0.95 1.47 17.97
CA TYR A 16 -2.00 0.86 18.79
C TYR A 16 -2.58 -0.36 18.07
N SER A 17 -2.84 -1.43 18.83
CA SER A 17 -3.47 -2.64 18.34
C SER A 17 -4.90 -2.75 18.87
N ALA A 18 -5.78 -3.37 18.09
CA ALA A 18 -7.13 -3.75 18.49
C ALA A 18 -7.19 -5.09 19.27
N GLN A 19 -6.03 -5.74 19.52
CA GLN A 19 -5.96 -7.01 20.23
C GLN A 19 -6.61 -6.93 21.61
N GLY A 20 -7.45 -7.91 21.93
CA GLY A 20 -8.18 -7.99 23.21
C GLY A 20 -9.50 -7.25 23.25
N GLN A 21 -9.96 -6.69 22.14
CA GLN A 21 -11.34 -6.24 21.96
C GLN A 21 -12.08 -7.29 21.13
N ASP A 22 -13.15 -7.89 21.68
CA ASP A 22 -14.04 -8.79 20.94
C ASP A 22 -14.83 -8.01 19.88
N ILE A 23 -14.15 -7.67 18.78
CA ILE A 23 -14.72 -6.86 17.71
C ILE A 23 -14.65 -7.66 16.41
N ASN A 24 -15.75 -8.32 16.10
CA ASN A 24 -15.92 -9.01 14.81
C ASN A 24 -16.40 -7.99 13.76
N ILE A 25 -15.46 -7.24 13.17
CA ILE A 25 -15.77 -6.30 12.11
C ILE A 25 -15.65 -7.03 10.77
N LYS A 26 -16.80 -7.33 10.13
CA LYS A 26 -16.85 -7.78 8.74
C LYS A 26 -16.87 -6.56 7.84
N TYR A 27 -15.75 -6.29 7.17
CA TYR A 27 -15.69 -5.24 6.16
C TYR A 27 -16.22 -5.76 4.82
N HIS A 28 -17.22 -5.07 4.28
CA HIS A 28 -17.69 -5.29 2.90
C HIS A 28 -17.08 -4.22 2.00
N PRO A 29 -16.21 -4.61 1.03
CA PRO A 29 -15.59 -3.65 0.11
C PRO A 29 -16.65 -2.85 -0.67
N SER A 30 -16.48 -1.53 -0.71
CA SER A 30 -17.32 -0.66 -1.52
C SER A 30 -16.99 -0.83 -3.03
N LEU A 31 -17.84 -0.30 -3.90
CA LEU A 31 -17.59 -0.32 -5.35
C LEU A 31 -16.24 0.35 -5.68
N ILE A 32 -15.91 1.46 -5.02
CA ILE A 32 -14.62 2.16 -5.18
C ILE A 32 -13.45 1.25 -4.80
N ASP A 33 -13.58 0.50 -3.71
CA ASP A 33 -12.54 -0.44 -3.26
C ASP A 33 -12.29 -1.53 -4.30
N ARG A 34 -13.37 -2.04 -4.94
CA ARG A 34 -13.27 -3.02 -6.03
C ARG A 34 -12.62 -2.45 -7.28
N VAL A 35 -12.95 -1.21 -7.63
CA VAL A 35 -12.31 -0.53 -8.77
C VAL A 35 -10.80 -0.42 -8.53
N PHE A 36 -10.36 -0.07 -7.34
CA PHE A 36 -8.92 0.01 -7.01
C PHE A 36 -8.23 -1.35 -7.14
N GLU A 37 -8.87 -2.43 -6.69
CA GLU A 37 -8.34 -3.79 -6.83
C GLU A 37 -8.22 -4.22 -8.30
N VAL A 38 -9.25 -3.96 -9.10
CA VAL A 38 -9.25 -4.29 -10.53
C VAL A 38 -8.20 -3.46 -11.29
N VAL A 39 -8.10 -2.16 -11.02
CA VAL A 39 -7.11 -1.29 -11.67
C VAL A 39 -5.68 -1.76 -11.36
N SER A 40 -5.37 -2.05 -10.09
CA SER A 40 -4.04 -2.56 -9.74
C SER A 40 -3.75 -3.93 -10.38
N ALA A 41 -4.73 -4.83 -10.44
CA ALA A 41 -4.56 -6.13 -11.10
C ALA A 41 -4.29 -5.98 -12.60
N LEU A 42 -5.03 -5.10 -13.29
CA LEU A 42 -4.82 -4.81 -14.71
C LEU A 42 -3.43 -4.20 -14.97
N MET A 43 -2.96 -3.30 -14.08
CA MET A 43 -1.61 -2.74 -14.18
C MET A 43 -0.53 -3.82 -14.05
N VAL A 44 -0.67 -4.74 -13.09
CA VAL A 44 0.27 -5.85 -12.90
C VAL A 44 0.30 -6.74 -14.15
N ILE A 45 -0.87 -7.11 -14.68
CA ILE A 45 -0.96 -7.93 -15.91
C ILE A 45 -0.31 -7.21 -17.09
N ALA A 46 -0.63 -5.93 -17.30
CA ALA A 46 -0.05 -5.13 -18.39
C ALA A 46 1.47 -5.01 -18.26
N GLY A 47 1.99 -4.77 -17.05
CA GLY A 47 3.43 -4.73 -16.78
C GLY A 47 4.11 -6.05 -17.08
N CYS A 48 3.52 -7.18 -16.67
CA CYS A 48 4.05 -8.51 -16.97
C CYS A 48 4.06 -8.81 -18.46
N ILE A 49 2.96 -8.53 -19.17
CA ILE A 49 2.87 -8.74 -20.63
C ILE A 49 3.94 -7.90 -21.33
N TYR A 50 4.06 -6.63 -20.98
CA TYR A 50 5.05 -5.74 -21.59
C TYR A 50 6.48 -6.22 -21.35
N PHE A 51 6.80 -6.63 -20.12
CA PHE A 51 8.11 -7.14 -19.74
C PHE A 51 8.49 -8.38 -20.55
N VAL A 52 7.57 -9.34 -20.67
CA VAL A 52 7.77 -10.57 -21.44
C VAL A 52 7.90 -10.29 -22.94
N ALA A 53 7.04 -9.42 -23.49
CA ALA A 53 7.03 -9.08 -24.90
C ALA A 53 8.32 -8.39 -25.39
N ASN A 54 9.00 -7.66 -24.50
CA ASN A 54 10.25 -6.97 -24.84
C ASN A 54 11.53 -7.76 -24.50
N SER A 55 11.39 -9.05 -24.16
CA SER A 55 12.52 -10.00 -23.96
C SER A 55 13.61 -9.47 -23.00
N VAL A 56 13.23 -8.80 -21.93
CA VAL A 56 14.16 -8.14 -21.00
C VAL A 56 14.95 -9.13 -20.13
N PHE A 57 14.83 -10.41 -20.42
CA PHE A 57 15.48 -11.50 -19.67
C PHE A 57 17.00 -11.48 -19.73
N GLU A 58 17.60 -10.81 -20.72
CA GLU A 58 19.06 -10.71 -20.88
C GLU A 58 19.69 -9.75 -19.86
N ASN A 59 18.97 -8.75 -19.42
CA ASN A 59 19.46 -7.79 -18.42
C ASN A 59 19.08 -8.29 -17.00
N LYS A 60 20.06 -8.89 -16.33
CA LYS A 60 19.87 -9.48 -14.99
C LYS A 60 19.40 -8.47 -13.93
N ASP A 61 19.87 -7.23 -14.00
CA ASP A 61 19.52 -6.19 -13.00
C ASP A 61 18.07 -5.77 -13.16
N LEU A 62 17.61 -5.56 -14.39
CA LEU A 62 16.21 -5.24 -14.68
C LEU A 62 15.28 -6.41 -14.35
N LEU A 63 15.68 -7.63 -14.67
CA LEU A 63 14.93 -8.83 -14.33
C LEU A 63 14.78 -8.97 -12.82
N THR A 64 15.87 -8.81 -12.06
CA THR A 64 15.83 -8.91 -10.61
C THR A 64 14.94 -7.82 -10.00
N GLY A 65 15.09 -6.58 -10.45
CA GLY A 65 14.25 -5.46 -9.99
C GLY A 65 12.76 -5.68 -10.28
N PHE A 66 12.43 -6.19 -11.47
CA PHE A 66 11.07 -6.51 -11.86
C PHE A 66 10.48 -7.63 -11.00
N LEU A 67 11.22 -8.74 -10.78
CA LEU A 67 10.76 -9.87 -9.97
C LEU A 67 10.55 -9.48 -8.52
N VAL A 68 11.45 -8.68 -7.93
CA VAL A 68 11.29 -8.17 -6.56
C VAL A 68 10.05 -7.29 -6.47
N ASN A 69 9.84 -6.38 -7.43
CA ASN A 69 8.65 -5.52 -7.45
C ASN A 69 7.36 -6.33 -7.63
N LEU A 70 7.37 -7.34 -8.49
CA LEU A 70 6.23 -8.26 -8.67
C LEU A 70 5.90 -9.00 -7.37
N LEU A 71 6.92 -9.52 -6.68
CA LEU A 71 6.72 -10.17 -5.37
C LEU A 71 6.10 -9.22 -4.36
N VAL A 72 6.59 -7.97 -4.28
CA VAL A 72 6.03 -6.93 -3.39
C VAL A 72 4.57 -6.63 -3.78
N CYS A 73 4.24 -6.51 -5.07
CA CYS A 73 2.86 -6.35 -5.54
C CYS A 73 1.95 -7.47 -5.01
N LEU A 74 2.37 -8.72 -5.16
CA LEU A 74 1.59 -9.87 -4.72
C LEU A 74 1.37 -9.88 -3.21
N LEU A 75 2.41 -9.55 -2.43
CA LEU A 75 2.31 -9.44 -0.97
C LEU A 75 1.34 -8.32 -0.55
N VAL A 76 1.49 -7.12 -1.13
CA VAL A 76 0.65 -5.96 -0.78
C VAL A 76 -0.79 -6.16 -1.24
N PHE A 77 -1.03 -6.96 -2.30
CA PHE A 77 -2.38 -7.29 -2.76
C PHE A 77 -3.20 -8.05 -1.72
N THR A 78 -2.55 -8.78 -0.80
CA THR A 78 -3.21 -9.49 0.30
C THR A 78 -3.52 -8.58 1.50
N CYS A 79 -2.82 -7.44 1.66
CA CYS A 79 -2.95 -6.56 2.82
C CYS A 79 -4.37 -6.02 3.06
N PRO A 80 -5.18 -5.63 2.05
CA PRO A 80 -6.55 -5.17 2.24
C PRO A 80 -7.52 -6.21 2.85
N TYR A 81 -7.10 -7.47 2.92
CA TYR A 81 -7.88 -8.57 3.52
C TYR A 81 -7.41 -8.93 4.93
N THR A 82 -6.46 -8.17 5.48
CA THR A 82 -5.92 -8.40 6.82
C THR A 82 -6.98 -8.12 7.89
N PRO A 83 -7.24 -9.05 8.83
CA PRO A 83 -8.13 -8.83 9.95
C PRO A 83 -7.68 -7.66 10.83
N VAL A 84 -8.65 -6.97 11.45
CA VAL A 84 -8.41 -5.78 12.28
C VAL A 84 -7.39 -5.99 13.40
N GLU A 85 -7.30 -7.21 13.91
CA GLU A 85 -6.40 -7.60 15.02
C GLU A 85 -4.93 -7.47 14.66
N TYR A 86 -4.58 -7.67 13.38
CA TYR A 86 -3.20 -7.61 12.88
C TYR A 86 -2.80 -6.21 12.41
N ILE A 87 -3.76 -5.28 12.30
CA ILE A 87 -3.46 -3.92 11.84
C ILE A 87 -3.00 -3.06 13.02
N ARG A 88 -1.94 -2.29 12.79
CA ARG A 88 -1.42 -1.30 13.72
C ARG A 88 -1.89 0.09 13.31
N PHE A 89 -2.49 0.79 14.26
CA PHE A 89 -3.08 2.10 14.02
C PHE A 89 -2.21 3.23 14.60
N PRO A 90 -2.12 4.39 13.95
CA PRO A 90 -1.34 5.52 14.44
C PRO A 90 -2.02 6.24 15.62
N VAL A 91 -3.28 5.96 15.86
CA VAL A 91 -4.09 6.58 16.93
C VAL A 91 -4.62 5.55 17.90
N ARG A 92 -4.95 6.00 19.12
CA ARG A 92 -5.55 5.12 20.14
C ARG A 92 -6.92 4.66 19.66
N ILE A 93 -7.12 3.35 19.66
CA ILE A 93 -8.36 2.71 19.23
C ILE A 93 -9.36 2.65 20.40
N SER A 94 -10.58 3.06 20.12
CA SER A 94 -11.76 2.93 20.98
C SER A 94 -12.89 2.22 20.21
N ARG A 95 -13.91 1.73 20.92
CA ARG A 95 -15.09 1.13 20.27
C ARG A 95 -15.80 2.07 19.29
N GLN A 96 -15.68 3.39 19.48
CA GLN A 96 -16.34 4.39 18.64
C GLN A 96 -15.58 4.68 17.34
N ASN A 97 -14.24 4.60 17.36
CA ASN A 97 -13.43 4.99 16.20
C ASN A 97 -12.84 3.82 15.40
N ILE A 98 -12.87 2.59 15.96
CA ILE A 98 -12.19 1.42 15.36
C ILE A 98 -12.66 1.12 13.93
N VAL A 99 -13.97 1.14 13.67
CA VAL A 99 -14.54 0.84 12.35
C VAL A 99 -14.03 1.84 11.31
N LYS A 100 -14.05 3.13 11.66
CA LYS A 100 -13.61 4.21 10.78
C LYS A 100 -12.11 4.12 10.49
N GLN A 101 -11.30 3.89 11.53
CA GLN A 101 -9.85 3.74 11.40
C GLN A 101 -9.48 2.50 10.58
N TYR A 102 -10.20 1.39 10.77
CA TYR A 102 -10.01 0.17 10.00
C TYR A 102 -10.31 0.38 8.52
N ILE A 103 -11.46 0.98 8.17
CA ILE A 103 -11.82 1.28 6.78
C ILE A 103 -10.77 2.19 6.12
N MET A 104 -10.32 3.23 6.82
CA MET A 104 -9.28 4.13 6.30
C MET A 104 -7.96 3.41 6.06
N ALA A 105 -7.54 2.50 6.96
CA ALA A 105 -6.34 1.70 6.79
C ALA A 105 -6.43 0.77 5.58
N LEU A 106 -7.57 0.07 5.40
CA LEU A 106 -7.78 -0.81 4.25
C LEU A 106 -7.79 -0.05 2.91
N ARG A 107 -8.36 1.15 2.88
CA ARG A 107 -8.33 2.02 1.69
C ARG A 107 -6.92 2.51 1.39
N LEU A 108 -6.15 2.90 2.41
CA LEU A 108 -4.74 3.22 2.21
C LEU A 108 -3.98 2.06 1.58
N MET A 109 -4.16 0.83 2.08
CA MET A 109 -3.49 -0.35 1.52
C MET A 109 -3.81 -0.54 0.04
N ARG A 110 -5.05 -0.29 -0.39
CA ARG A 110 -5.45 -0.34 -1.81
C ARG A 110 -4.79 0.76 -2.64
N ILE A 111 -4.74 1.99 -2.11
CA ILE A 111 -4.06 3.12 -2.78
C ILE A 111 -2.56 2.82 -2.93
N VAL A 112 -1.92 2.33 -1.88
CA VAL A 112 -0.50 1.92 -1.92
C VAL A 112 -0.29 0.82 -2.96
N ASN A 113 -1.20 -0.15 -3.05
CA ASN A 113 -1.12 -1.22 -4.04
C ASN A 113 -1.19 -0.69 -5.48
N ILE A 114 -2.02 0.33 -5.77
CA ILE A 114 -2.04 1.00 -7.07
C ILE A 114 -0.66 1.60 -7.40
N PHE A 115 -0.04 2.31 -6.45
CA PHE A 115 1.28 2.91 -6.68
C PHE A 115 2.37 1.85 -6.90
N ILE A 116 2.35 0.75 -6.14
CA ILE A 116 3.32 -0.35 -6.32
C ILE A 116 3.10 -1.03 -7.67
N SER A 117 1.85 -1.23 -8.10
CA SER A 117 1.53 -1.76 -9.44
C SER A 117 1.98 -0.81 -10.55
N LEU A 118 1.85 0.51 -10.32
CA LEU A 118 2.33 1.54 -11.25
C LEU A 118 3.87 1.52 -11.35
N LEU A 119 4.57 1.32 -10.23
CA LEU A 119 6.03 1.14 -10.22
C LEU A 119 6.45 -0.07 -11.04
N LEU A 120 5.70 -1.17 -10.99
CA LEU A 120 5.95 -2.36 -11.81
C LEU A 120 5.85 -2.03 -13.31
N VAL A 121 4.81 -1.30 -13.71
CA VAL A 121 4.62 -0.87 -15.10
C VAL A 121 5.76 0.04 -15.54
N PHE A 122 6.12 1.06 -14.75
CA PHE A 122 7.21 1.96 -15.11
C PHE A 122 8.57 1.27 -15.14
N ASN A 123 8.81 0.30 -14.26
CA ASN A 123 10.01 -0.52 -14.31
C ASN A 123 10.07 -1.31 -15.63
N ALA A 124 8.96 -1.92 -16.05
CA ALA A 124 8.91 -2.60 -17.34
C ALA A 124 9.12 -1.64 -18.53
N LEU A 125 8.51 -0.44 -18.49
CA LEU A 125 8.62 0.57 -19.53
C LEU A 125 10.02 1.22 -19.60
N SER A 126 10.77 1.26 -18.50
CA SER A 126 12.10 1.91 -18.43
C SER A 126 13.12 1.27 -19.36
N VAL A 127 12.85 0.06 -19.83
CA VAL A 127 13.65 -0.66 -20.83
C VAL A 127 13.74 0.12 -22.15
N ASN A 128 12.60 0.62 -22.61
CA ASN A 128 12.49 1.27 -23.93
C ASN A 128 12.27 2.79 -23.84
N PHE A 129 11.90 3.29 -22.66
CA PHE A 129 11.51 4.69 -22.48
C PHE A 129 12.24 5.36 -21.33
N SER A 130 13.13 6.29 -21.63
CA SER A 130 13.91 7.03 -20.61
C SER A 130 13.05 7.86 -19.65
N TRP A 131 11.87 8.32 -20.09
CA TRP A 131 10.92 9.06 -19.25
C TRP A 131 10.31 8.22 -18.12
N ALA A 132 10.36 6.89 -18.22
CA ALA A 132 9.84 6.01 -17.18
C ALA A 132 10.65 6.09 -15.86
N ASN A 133 11.96 6.35 -15.94
CA ASN A 133 12.80 6.48 -14.76
C ASN A 133 12.37 7.62 -13.83
N PRO A 134 12.20 8.89 -14.28
CA PRO A 134 11.68 9.93 -13.41
C PRO A 134 10.22 9.64 -12.94
N ALA A 135 9.40 8.95 -13.74
CA ALA A 135 8.05 8.56 -13.37
C ALA A 135 8.02 7.59 -12.18
N ILE A 136 9.03 6.71 -12.05
CA ILE A 136 9.22 5.86 -10.86
C ILE A 136 9.38 6.75 -9.61
N GLY A 137 10.27 7.74 -9.65
CA GLY A 137 10.50 8.66 -8.54
C GLY A 137 9.24 9.43 -8.14
N ILE A 138 8.49 9.94 -9.12
CA ILE A 138 7.21 10.63 -8.90
C ILE A 138 6.18 9.70 -8.23
N SER A 139 6.10 8.45 -8.67
CA SER A 139 5.17 7.47 -8.10
C SER A 139 5.51 7.13 -6.64
N VAL A 140 6.79 7.01 -6.30
CA VAL A 140 7.24 6.81 -4.92
C VAL A 140 6.89 8.03 -4.07
N ALA A 141 7.13 9.25 -4.56
CA ALA A 141 6.79 10.48 -3.85
C ALA A 141 5.27 10.59 -3.60
N ALA A 142 4.44 10.27 -4.60
CA ALA A 142 2.99 10.28 -4.47
C ALA A 142 2.49 9.20 -3.49
N MET A 143 3.11 8.02 -3.46
CA MET A 143 2.82 6.98 -2.48
C MET A 143 3.12 7.46 -1.05
N LEU A 144 4.30 8.06 -0.81
CA LEU A 144 4.66 8.61 0.49
C LEU A 144 3.71 9.72 0.92
N LEU A 145 3.33 10.60 -0.01
CA LEU A 145 2.33 11.65 0.25
C LEU A 145 0.98 11.05 0.67
N SER A 146 0.52 9.99 0.03
CA SER A 146 -0.75 9.33 0.39
C SER A 146 -0.71 8.75 1.81
N ILE A 147 0.43 8.19 2.22
CA ILE A 147 0.64 7.71 3.57
C ILE A 147 0.61 8.86 4.57
N MET A 148 1.28 9.98 4.29
CA MET A 148 1.24 11.17 5.15
C MET A 148 -0.19 11.72 5.30
N VAL A 149 -0.93 11.82 4.21
CA VAL A 149 -2.34 12.26 4.22
C VAL A 149 -3.18 11.34 5.10
N TYR A 150 -2.99 10.01 4.98
CA TYR A 150 -3.67 9.05 5.85
C TYR A 150 -3.38 9.32 7.34
N TYR A 151 -2.10 9.53 7.72
CA TYR A 151 -1.73 9.82 9.11
C TYR A 151 -2.42 11.08 9.64
N ILE A 152 -2.47 12.15 8.84
CA ILE A 152 -3.16 13.40 9.20
C ILE A 152 -4.66 13.14 9.43
N PHE A 153 -5.32 12.42 8.49
CA PHE A 153 -6.74 12.09 8.64
C PHE A 153 -7.01 11.15 9.81
N ALA A 154 -6.14 10.18 10.07
CA ALA A 154 -6.28 9.26 11.20
C ALA A 154 -6.19 10.01 12.54
N ILE A 155 -5.27 10.98 12.66
CA ILE A 155 -5.12 11.81 13.87
C ILE A 155 -6.31 12.75 14.05
N ARG A 156 -6.83 13.32 12.96
CA ARG A 156 -7.98 14.24 13.00
C ARG A 156 -9.30 13.54 13.37
N ASN A 157 -9.41 12.25 13.09
CA ASN A 157 -10.59 11.44 13.34
C ASN A 157 -10.41 10.48 14.53
N LYS A 158 -9.79 10.96 15.61
CA LYS A 158 -9.63 10.24 16.89
C LYS A 158 -10.96 9.88 17.53
#